data_9f94434314f0e19b20d97d09218ece23
#
_entry.id   9f94434314f0e19b20d97d09218ece23
#
_cell.length_a   1.000
_cell.length_b   1.000
_cell.length_c   1.000
_cell.angle_alpha   90.00
_cell.angle_beta   90.00
_cell.angle_gamma   90.00
#
_symmetry.space_group_name_H-M   'P 1'
#
loop_
_entity.id
_entity.type
_entity.pdbx_description
1 polymer ?
#
loop_
_entity_poly.entity_id
_entity_poly.type
_entity_poly.pdbx_seq_one_letter_code
_entity_poly.pdbx_strand_id
1 'polypeptide(L)'
;MTLIEQLRDVITEHIPNEERQWLDPLKHSYFDVLELTSLPKPGEDLTVRSLGDRTTLVVPGHESLNGLAAGRVLLTRLVGTPDGGESGKAVWAGCGIVLSQADANALLERTAEWRREMELTTGSFALGEWREFTKRFGYMLLWAFAQLRTDALVDAVVHIRYRRP
;
A
#
# COMPACT_ATOMS: atom_id res chain seq x y z
N MET A 1 -13.04 0.47 -15.44
CA MET A 1 -14.06 1.15 -14.61
C MET A 1 -13.88 0.66 -13.18
N THR A 2 -13.57 1.54 -12.25
CA THR A 2 -13.41 1.20 -10.83
C THR A 2 -14.76 1.17 -10.13
N LEU A 3 -14.85 0.49 -8.98
CA LEU A 3 -16.07 0.50 -8.15
C LEU A 3 -16.51 1.93 -7.80
N ILE A 4 -15.55 2.83 -7.61
CA ILE A 4 -15.80 4.24 -7.32
C ILE A 4 -16.45 4.95 -8.51
N GLU A 5 -16.04 4.64 -9.75
CA GLU A 5 -16.69 5.18 -10.96
C GLU A 5 -18.12 4.67 -11.12
N GLN A 6 -18.38 3.42 -10.76
CA GLN A 6 -19.74 2.85 -10.78
C GLN A 6 -20.62 3.43 -9.67
N LEU A 7 -20.05 3.70 -8.50
CA LEU A 7 -20.78 4.27 -7.37
C LEU A 7 -20.97 5.79 -7.51
N ARG A 8 -20.13 6.47 -8.29
CA ARG A 8 -20.18 7.93 -8.45
C ARG A 8 -21.55 8.44 -8.84
N ASP A 9 -22.17 7.81 -9.83
CA ASP A 9 -23.46 8.26 -10.39
C ASP A 9 -24.62 7.97 -9.42
N VAL A 10 -24.46 6.95 -8.57
CA VAL A 10 -25.49 6.54 -7.60
C VAL A 10 -25.37 7.30 -6.28
N ILE A 11 -24.15 7.61 -5.86
CA ILE A 11 -23.87 8.16 -4.52
C ILE A 11 -23.80 9.70 -4.54
N THR A 12 -23.52 10.32 -5.71
CA THR A 12 -23.29 11.78 -5.80
C THR A 12 -24.45 12.62 -5.29
N GLU A 13 -25.67 12.15 -5.37
CA GLU A 13 -26.85 12.88 -4.89
C GLU A 13 -26.97 12.88 -3.36
N HIS A 14 -26.32 11.95 -2.66
CA HIS A 14 -26.47 11.70 -1.22
C HIS A 14 -25.25 12.05 -0.38
N ILE A 15 -24.11 12.39 -1.02
CA ILE A 15 -22.86 12.72 -0.31
C ILE A 15 -22.76 14.24 -0.11
N PRO A 16 -22.49 14.71 1.13
CA PRO A 16 -22.18 16.12 1.40
C PRO A 16 -21.05 16.65 0.50
N ASN A 17 -21.15 17.93 0.11
CA ASN A 17 -20.16 18.54 -0.78
C ASN A 17 -18.72 18.46 -0.24
N GLU A 18 -18.54 18.50 1.08
CA GLU A 18 -17.24 18.38 1.74
C GLU A 18 -16.61 16.98 1.54
N GLU A 19 -17.44 15.96 1.43
CA GLU A 19 -16.96 14.59 1.19
C GLU A 19 -16.73 14.32 -0.30
N ARG A 20 -17.43 15.00 -1.18
CA ARG A 20 -17.28 14.86 -2.65
C ARG A 20 -15.87 15.21 -3.12
N GLN A 21 -15.22 16.17 -2.49
CA GLN A 21 -13.83 16.55 -2.82
C GLN A 21 -12.83 15.40 -2.69
N TRP A 22 -13.15 14.37 -1.88
CA TRP A 22 -12.31 13.19 -1.69
C TRP A 22 -12.56 12.06 -2.70
N LEU A 23 -13.67 12.11 -3.46
CA LEU A 23 -13.97 11.05 -4.43
C LEU A 23 -12.94 10.98 -5.55
N ASP A 24 -12.48 12.12 -6.07
CA ASP A 24 -11.47 12.14 -7.12
C ASP A 24 -10.07 11.73 -6.60
N PRO A 25 -9.57 12.23 -5.46
CA PRO A 25 -8.38 11.69 -4.84
C PRO A 25 -8.44 10.17 -4.56
N LEU A 26 -9.58 9.64 -4.10
CA LEU A 26 -9.75 8.21 -3.84
C LEU A 26 -9.61 7.34 -5.09
N LYS A 27 -9.97 7.82 -6.27
CA LYS A 27 -9.72 7.12 -7.54
C LYS A 27 -8.23 6.91 -7.81
N HIS A 28 -7.42 7.84 -7.32
CA HIS A 28 -5.96 7.83 -7.47
C HIS A 28 -5.26 7.20 -6.29
N SER A 29 -6.02 6.56 -5.38
CA SER A 29 -5.43 5.84 -4.26
C SER A 29 -4.69 4.60 -4.73
N TYR A 30 -3.59 4.30 -4.08
CA TYR A 30 -2.73 3.17 -4.37
C TYR A 30 -2.20 2.53 -3.09
N PHE A 31 -1.87 1.25 -3.15
CA PHE A 31 -1.16 0.58 -2.07
C PHE A 31 0.34 0.78 -2.21
N ASP A 32 1.04 0.89 -1.09
CA ASP A 32 2.49 0.99 -1.09
C ASP A 32 3.12 0.32 0.12
N VAL A 33 4.38 -0.06 -0.03
CA VAL A 33 5.24 -0.57 1.04
C VAL A 33 6.19 0.56 1.43
N LEU A 34 5.94 1.17 2.57
CA LEU A 34 6.59 2.40 3.02
C LEU A 34 7.53 2.14 4.18
N GLU A 35 8.72 2.70 4.12
CA GLU A 35 9.64 2.79 5.26
C GLU A 35 9.51 4.15 5.94
N LEU A 36 9.37 4.17 7.26
CA LEU A 36 9.41 5.38 8.07
C LEU A 36 10.85 5.90 8.13
N THR A 37 11.13 7.05 7.56
CA THR A 37 12.48 7.63 7.55
C THR A 37 12.79 8.49 8.76
N SER A 38 11.77 8.85 9.52
CA SER A 38 11.87 9.64 10.75
C SER A 38 10.94 9.09 11.84
N LEU A 39 11.14 9.55 13.07
CA LEU A 39 10.24 9.20 14.19
C LEU A 39 8.90 9.93 14.01
N PRO A 40 7.78 9.20 14.05
CA PRO A 40 6.48 9.84 14.02
C PRO A 40 6.27 10.73 15.23
N LYS A 41 5.78 11.93 15.01
CA LYS A 41 5.34 12.84 16.05
C LYS A 41 3.90 13.27 15.78
N PRO A 42 3.03 13.25 16.77
CA PRO A 42 1.65 13.67 16.60
C PRO A 42 1.57 15.10 16.05
N GLY A 43 0.77 15.29 15.00
CA GLY A 43 0.53 16.60 14.40
C GLY A 43 1.66 17.18 13.55
N GLU A 44 2.80 16.50 13.43
CA GLU A 44 3.88 16.86 12.50
C GLU A 44 3.81 16.00 11.24
N ASP A 45 4.16 16.58 10.10
CA ASP A 45 4.31 15.81 8.86
C ASP A 45 5.48 14.82 8.99
N LEU A 46 5.27 13.64 8.46
CA LEU A 46 6.21 12.52 8.50
C LEU A 46 6.76 12.26 7.10
N THR A 47 8.06 12.08 7.00
CA THR A 47 8.69 11.64 5.75
C THR A 47 8.76 10.12 5.71
N VAL A 48 8.26 9.55 4.62
CA VAL A 48 8.29 8.10 4.34
C VAL A 48 8.94 7.85 2.98
N ARG A 49 9.51 6.68 2.83
CA ARG A 49 10.13 6.24 1.58
C ARG A 49 9.38 5.03 1.03
N SER A 50 8.89 5.12 -0.20
CA SER A 50 8.40 3.95 -0.92
C SER A 50 9.53 2.96 -1.18
N LEU A 51 9.33 1.70 -0.86
CA LEU A 51 10.31 0.65 -1.16
C LEU A 51 10.14 0.09 -2.58
N GLY A 52 9.01 0.34 -3.22
CA GLY A 52 8.73 -0.11 -4.57
C GLY A 52 9.40 0.74 -5.65
N ASP A 53 9.32 2.07 -5.55
CA ASP A 53 9.90 3.02 -6.51
C ASP A 53 10.99 3.92 -5.93
N ARG A 54 11.27 3.80 -4.63
CA ARG A 54 12.25 4.57 -3.87
C ARG A 54 11.96 6.07 -3.76
N THR A 55 10.75 6.47 -4.10
CA THR A 55 10.33 7.87 -3.95
C THR A 55 10.12 8.22 -2.48
N THR A 56 10.36 9.50 -2.16
CA THR A 56 10.11 10.05 -0.83
C THR A 56 8.79 10.82 -0.85
N LEU A 57 7.98 10.59 0.18
CA LEU A 57 6.67 11.19 0.34
C LEU A 57 6.58 11.88 1.70
N VAL A 58 5.76 12.89 1.77
CA VAL A 58 5.37 13.55 3.01
C VAL A 58 3.92 13.19 3.31
N VAL A 59 3.68 12.65 4.50
CA VAL A 59 2.35 12.24 4.98
C VAL A 59 2.08 12.85 6.35
N PRO A 60 0.82 13.15 6.69
CA PRO A 60 0.51 13.67 8.02
C PRO A 60 0.81 12.63 9.09
N GLY A 61 1.42 13.08 10.19
CA GLY A 61 1.60 12.23 11.37
C GLY A 61 0.24 11.85 11.96
N HIS A 62 0.11 10.58 12.34
CA HIS A 62 -1.12 10.03 12.91
C HIS A 62 -0.84 9.31 14.21
N GLU A 63 -1.76 9.38 15.17
CA GLU A 63 -1.61 8.77 16.50
C GLU A 63 -1.37 7.26 16.45
N SER A 64 -1.94 6.56 15.47
CA SER A 64 -1.72 5.12 15.30
C SER A 64 -0.27 4.75 14.97
N LEU A 65 0.56 5.71 14.57
CA LEU A 65 1.98 5.53 14.32
C LEU A 65 2.84 5.74 15.57
N ASN A 66 2.23 6.17 16.68
CA ASN A 66 2.95 6.38 17.94
C ASN A 66 3.59 5.08 18.42
N GLY A 67 4.84 5.19 18.82
CA GLY A 67 5.63 4.03 19.27
C GLY A 67 6.32 3.24 18.17
N LEU A 68 6.08 3.58 16.88
CA LEU A 68 6.89 3.02 15.79
C LEU A 68 8.24 3.72 15.72
N ALA A 69 9.28 2.95 15.46
CA ALA A 69 10.64 3.48 15.26
C ALA A 69 10.88 3.84 13.79
N ALA A 70 11.83 4.72 13.53
CA ALA A 70 12.39 4.90 12.18
C ALA A 70 12.93 3.56 11.66
N GLY A 71 12.84 3.33 10.35
CA GLY A 71 13.18 2.06 9.71
C GLY A 71 12.07 1.01 9.77
N ARG A 72 10.95 1.27 10.44
CA ARG A 72 9.78 0.38 10.36
C ARG A 72 9.11 0.47 9.00
N VAL A 73 8.63 -0.68 8.54
CA VAL A 73 7.97 -0.81 7.24
C VAL A 73 6.47 -1.01 7.41
N LEU A 74 5.70 -0.34 6.59
CA LEU A 74 4.25 -0.38 6.57
C LEU A 74 3.75 -0.77 5.18
N LEU A 75 2.83 -1.73 5.10
CA LEU A 75 1.97 -1.90 3.93
C LEU A 75 0.70 -1.09 4.19
N THR A 76 0.43 -0.11 3.37
CA THR A 76 -0.70 0.79 3.57
C THR A 76 -1.26 1.31 2.24
N ARG A 77 -2.44 1.90 2.32
CA ARG A 77 -3.06 2.60 1.20
C ARG A 77 -2.88 4.11 1.37
N LEU A 78 -2.48 4.76 0.30
CA LEU A 78 -2.32 6.21 0.22
C LEU A 78 -3.30 6.82 -0.77
N VAL A 79 -3.67 8.05 -0.52
CA VAL A 79 -4.40 8.93 -1.43
C VAL A 79 -3.50 10.11 -1.74
N GLY A 80 -3.31 10.41 -3.02
CA GLY A 80 -2.64 11.65 -3.43
C GLY A 80 -3.44 12.87 -2.99
N THR A 81 -2.76 13.97 -2.72
CA THR A 81 -3.41 15.25 -2.43
C THR A 81 -4.12 15.79 -3.68
N PRO A 82 -5.13 16.67 -3.53
CA PRO A 82 -5.90 17.20 -4.64
C PRO A 82 -5.09 17.94 -5.72
N ASP A 83 -3.86 18.34 -5.41
CA ASP A 83 -2.88 18.93 -6.35
C ASP A 83 -2.24 17.89 -7.31
N GLY A 84 -2.77 16.66 -7.35
CA GLY A 84 -2.26 15.58 -8.21
C GLY A 84 -1.00 14.90 -7.69
N GLY A 85 -0.58 15.20 -6.46
CA GLY A 85 0.63 14.63 -5.87
C GLY A 85 1.93 15.27 -6.35
N GLU A 86 1.86 16.37 -7.11
CA GLU A 86 3.04 17.14 -7.55
C GLU A 86 3.88 17.65 -6.37
N SER A 87 3.25 17.89 -5.24
CA SER A 87 3.93 18.30 -4.00
C SER A 87 4.69 17.17 -3.28
N GLY A 88 4.63 15.93 -3.77
CA GLY A 88 5.17 14.77 -3.04
C GLY A 88 4.41 14.46 -1.74
N LYS A 89 3.23 15.05 -1.55
CA LYS A 89 2.38 14.81 -0.38
C LYS A 89 1.34 13.74 -0.67
N ALA A 90 1.01 12.96 0.35
CA ALA A 90 -0.05 11.97 0.33
C ALA A 90 -0.73 11.92 1.70
N VAL A 91 -1.92 11.34 1.78
CA VAL A 91 -2.63 11.10 3.02
C VAL A 91 -2.93 9.61 3.20
N TRP A 92 -3.04 9.19 4.44
CA TRP A 92 -3.39 7.81 4.76
C TRP A 92 -4.84 7.52 4.39
N ALA A 93 -5.08 6.41 3.71
CA ALA A 93 -6.44 5.98 3.32
C ALA A 93 -6.84 4.71 4.09
N GLY A 94 -6.64 4.68 5.37
CA GLY A 94 -6.99 3.56 6.26
C GLY A 94 -5.82 3.08 7.11
N CYS A 95 -5.96 1.87 7.66
CA CYS A 95 -4.94 1.27 8.53
C CYS A 95 -3.74 0.78 7.72
N GLY A 96 -2.56 0.85 8.32
CA GLY A 96 -1.36 0.20 7.82
C GLY A 96 -1.09 -1.12 8.53
N ILE A 97 -0.44 -2.04 7.84
CA ILE A 97 0.08 -3.29 8.40
C ILE A 97 1.57 -3.10 8.62
N VAL A 98 2.03 -3.26 9.87
CA VAL A 98 3.45 -3.23 10.18
C VAL A 98 4.11 -4.53 9.70
N LEU A 99 5.14 -4.40 8.88
CA LEU A 99 5.89 -5.52 8.34
C LEU A 99 7.26 -5.64 9.01
N SER A 100 7.78 -6.87 9.11
CA SER A 100 9.22 -7.06 9.27
C SER A 100 9.95 -6.71 7.98
N GLN A 101 11.25 -6.42 8.04
CA GLN A 101 12.04 -6.17 6.83
C GLN A 101 12.06 -7.40 5.90
N ALA A 102 12.07 -8.60 6.47
CA ALA A 102 12.02 -9.85 5.72
C ALA A 102 10.68 -10.01 4.99
N ASP A 103 9.55 -9.76 5.67
CA ASP A 103 8.21 -9.81 5.05
C ASP A 103 8.08 -8.75 3.94
N ALA A 104 8.61 -7.55 4.16
CA ALA A 104 8.58 -6.48 3.16
C ALA A 104 9.36 -6.85 1.90
N ASN A 105 10.56 -7.40 2.06
CA ASN A 105 11.37 -7.86 0.94
C ASN A 105 10.68 -9.00 0.17
N ALA A 106 10.18 -10.02 0.87
CA ALA A 106 9.47 -11.13 0.26
C ALA A 106 8.21 -10.66 -0.49
N LEU A 107 7.48 -9.71 0.08
CA LEU A 107 6.31 -9.10 -0.55
C LEU A 107 6.66 -8.37 -1.84
N LEU A 108 7.73 -7.58 -1.84
CA LEU A 108 8.19 -6.85 -3.01
C LEU A 108 8.72 -7.79 -4.10
N GLU A 109 9.48 -8.82 -3.73
CA GLU A 109 9.96 -9.85 -4.65
C GLU A 109 8.79 -10.57 -5.33
N ARG A 110 7.82 -11.04 -4.55
CA ARG A 110 6.63 -11.73 -5.07
C ARG A 110 5.81 -10.83 -5.99
N THR A 111 5.66 -9.57 -5.64
CA THR A 111 4.96 -8.59 -6.47
C THR A 111 5.71 -8.33 -7.78
N ALA A 112 7.04 -8.26 -7.73
CA ALA A 112 7.88 -8.09 -8.91
C ALA A 112 7.83 -9.31 -9.85
N GLU A 113 7.73 -10.53 -9.32
CA GLU A 113 7.54 -11.76 -10.08
C GLU A 113 6.22 -11.72 -10.83
N TRP A 114 5.11 -11.45 -10.15
CA TRP A 114 3.80 -11.36 -10.78
C TRP A 114 3.73 -10.26 -11.82
N ARG A 115 4.35 -9.13 -11.56
CA ARG A 115 4.43 -8.05 -12.54
C ARG A 115 5.12 -8.53 -13.82
N ARG A 116 6.24 -9.24 -13.71
CA ARG A 116 6.94 -9.85 -14.86
C ARG A 116 6.08 -10.87 -15.60
N GLU A 117 5.40 -11.75 -14.87
CA GLU A 117 4.48 -12.74 -15.46
C GLU A 117 3.35 -12.07 -16.24
N MET A 118 2.78 -10.99 -15.70
CA MET A 118 1.74 -10.21 -16.37
C MET A 118 2.27 -9.52 -17.63
N GLU A 119 3.48 -8.94 -17.59
CA GLU A 119 4.13 -8.33 -18.75
C GLU A 119 4.35 -9.35 -19.88
N LEU A 120 4.78 -10.58 -19.54
CA LEU A 120 4.99 -11.67 -20.49
C LEU A 120 3.67 -12.20 -21.09
N THR A 121 2.62 -12.26 -20.28
CA THR A 121 1.33 -12.84 -20.68
C THR A 121 0.49 -11.87 -21.51
N THR A 122 0.53 -10.59 -21.20
CA THR A 122 -0.33 -9.57 -21.81
C THR A 122 0.32 -8.85 -23.00
N GLY A 123 1.60 -9.10 -23.26
CA GLY A 123 2.39 -8.46 -24.32
C GLY A 123 2.30 -6.93 -24.25
N SER A 124 3.35 -6.21 -24.04
CA SER A 124 3.47 -4.74 -24.09
C SER A 124 2.43 -3.91 -23.28
N PHE A 125 1.76 -4.45 -22.28
CA PHE A 125 1.26 -3.60 -21.23
C PHE A 125 2.49 -3.12 -20.45
N ALA A 126 2.97 -1.94 -20.81
CA ALA A 126 3.77 -1.18 -19.87
C ALA A 126 2.89 -1.06 -18.61
N LEU A 127 3.16 -1.88 -17.60
CA LEU A 127 2.42 -1.83 -16.31
C LEU A 127 2.71 -0.51 -15.59
N GLY A 128 3.34 0.42 -16.32
CA GLY A 128 3.67 1.75 -15.86
C GLY A 128 4.70 1.74 -14.73
N GLU A 129 4.85 2.86 -14.11
CA GLU A 129 5.63 3.00 -12.88
C GLU A 129 4.95 2.28 -11.70
N TRP A 130 5.65 2.09 -10.60
CA TRP A 130 5.18 1.40 -9.41
C TRP A 130 3.80 1.88 -8.94
N ARG A 131 3.59 3.19 -8.88
CA ARG A 131 2.32 3.78 -8.44
C ARG A 131 1.15 3.44 -9.36
N GLU A 132 1.35 3.49 -10.67
CA GLU A 132 0.31 3.12 -11.63
C GLU A 132 -0.02 1.62 -11.54
N PHE A 133 0.99 0.79 -11.34
CA PHE A 133 0.78 -0.63 -11.09
C PHE A 133 -0.01 -0.86 -9.80
N THR A 134 0.41 -0.30 -8.67
CA THR A 134 -0.26 -0.54 -7.38
C THR A 134 -1.62 0.16 -7.26
N LYS A 135 -1.89 1.19 -8.06
CA LYS A 135 -3.22 1.77 -8.21
C LYS A 135 -4.19 0.77 -8.86
N ARG A 136 -3.77 0.07 -9.90
CA ARG A 136 -4.59 -0.90 -10.64
C ARG A 136 -4.66 -2.25 -9.94
N PHE A 137 -3.55 -2.71 -9.42
CA PHE A 137 -3.33 -4.06 -8.92
C PHE A 137 -2.91 -4.11 -7.45
N GLY A 138 -3.21 -3.05 -6.68
CA GLY A 138 -2.82 -2.97 -5.26
C GLY A 138 -3.36 -4.10 -4.40
N TYR A 139 -4.47 -4.73 -4.79
CA TYR A 139 -4.98 -5.94 -4.14
C TYR A 139 -3.99 -7.10 -4.19
N MET A 140 -3.09 -7.14 -5.19
CA MET A 140 -2.06 -8.17 -5.28
C MET A 140 -1.05 -8.08 -4.14
N LEU A 141 -0.75 -6.87 -3.65
CA LEU A 141 0.08 -6.69 -2.44
C LEU A 141 -0.58 -7.32 -1.21
N LEU A 142 -1.87 -7.12 -1.04
CA LEU A 142 -2.61 -7.72 0.07
C LEU A 142 -2.69 -9.25 -0.07
N TRP A 143 -2.87 -9.73 -1.28
CA TRP A 143 -2.91 -11.18 -1.53
C TRP A 143 -1.53 -11.83 -1.35
N ALA A 144 -0.46 -11.22 -1.84
CA ALA A 144 0.90 -11.68 -1.58
C ALA A 144 1.20 -11.74 -0.08
N PHE A 145 0.81 -10.71 0.66
CA PHE A 145 0.94 -10.69 2.12
C PHE A 145 0.16 -11.84 2.78
N ALA A 146 -1.08 -12.07 2.36
CA ALA A 146 -1.90 -13.17 2.89
C ALA A 146 -1.26 -14.54 2.60
N GLN A 147 -0.71 -14.76 1.40
CA GLN A 147 0.01 -15.99 1.06
C GLN A 147 1.25 -16.19 1.94
N LEU A 148 2.09 -15.16 2.10
CA LEU A 148 3.27 -15.26 2.97
C LEU A 148 2.91 -15.64 4.40
N ARG A 149 1.78 -15.14 4.92
CA ARG A 149 1.29 -15.50 6.26
C ARG A 149 0.75 -16.93 6.32
N THR A 150 0.09 -17.39 5.27
CA THR A 150 -0.42 -18.75 5.17
C THR A 150 0.73 -19.75 5.08
N ASP A 151 1.73 -19.49 4.26
CA ASP A 151 2.91 -20.33 4.10
C ASP A 151 3.69 -20.43 5.43
N ALA A 152 3.88 -19.32 6.13
CA ALA A 152 4.53 -19.32 7.45
C ALA A 152 3.75 -20.13 8.49
N LEU A 153 2.42 -20.11 8.45
CA LEU A 153 1.57 -20.94 9.32
C LEU A 153 1.66 -22.42 8.97
N VAL A 154 1.67 -22.76 7.69
CA VAL A 154 1.84 -24.14 7.22
C VAL A 154 3.19 -24.71 7.67
N ASP A 155 4.27 -23.94 7.46
CA ASP A 155 5.62 -24.33 7.90
C ASP A 155 5.70 -24.54 9.42
N ALA A 156 5.09 -23.64 10.19
CA ALA A 156 5.04 -23.77 11.65
C ALA A 156 4.28 -25.04 12.08
N VAL A 157 3.17 -25.35 11.44
CA VAL A 157 2.38 -26.57 11.73
C VAL A 157 3.17 -27.83 11.35
N VAL A 158 3.86 -27.84 10.22
CA VAL A 158 4.71 -28.95 9.79
C VAL A 158 5.82 -29.18 10.80
N HIS A 159 6.53 -28.12 11.23
CA HIS A 159 7.58 -28.23 12.23
C HIS A 159 7.11 -28.78 13.59
N ILE A 160 5.92 -28.40 14.03
CA ILE A 160 5.32 -28.95 15.27
C ILE A 160 5.01 -30.44 15.12
N ARG A 161 4.54 -30.89 13.95
CA ARG A 161 4.23 -32.31 13.71
C ARG A 161 5.46 -33.22 13.65
N TYR A 162 6.58 -32.70 13.17
CA TYR A 162 7.84 -33.50 13.06
C TYR A 162 8.72 -33.47 14.31
N ARG A 163 8.40 -32.63 15.32
CA ARG A 163 9.07 -32.63 16.62
C ARG A 163 8.37 -33.55 17.64
N ARG A 164 8.03 -34.78 17.28
CA ARG A 164 7.71 -35.78 18.28
C ARG A 164 8.98 -36.53 18.65
N PRO A 165 9.23 -36.74 20.01
CA PRO A 165 10.40 -37.41 20.53
C PRO A 165 10.49 -38.85 20.06
#